data_5692a5b719681caa85c9bd955990475a
#
_entry.id   5692a5b719681caa85c9bd955990475a
#
_cell.length_a   1.000
_cell.length_b   1.000
_cell.length_c   1.000
_cell.angle_alpha   90.00
_cell.angle_beta   90.00
_cell.angle_gamma   90.00
#
_symmetry.space_group_name_H-M   'P 1'
#
loop_
_entity.id
_entity.type
_entity.pdbx_description
1 polymer ?
#
loop_
_entity_poly.entity_id
_entity_poly.type
_entity_poly.pdbx_seq_one_letter_code
_entity_poly.pdbx_strand_id
1 'polypeptide(L)'
;MDGTVSDRNGSEKALPSCCLKARASDPEFEAKCHSTVVSGWFSETHRCSGKASKKVYFNNPMWPGEAHSLVVEKVLYKGKSEFQEVLVFESSAYGKVLALDGIVQLTEKDECAYQEMIAHLPLCSIPSPKTVLVVGGGDGGVLREISRHSSVEKIDICEIDKMVIDVSKKFFPELAVGFEDPRVHLCIGDAVDFLRHAPKGKYDAIIVDSSDPVGPAQELVEKPFFETVARALRPGGVLCNMAESMWLHTHLIQDMISICRQTFKGSVHYAWANVPTYPSGVIGFLICSTEGPPVDFVNPINPIEKLEGAVKHKRELRFYNSEMHSAAFALPSFLKREVILLQDSPTPAQRICVS
;
A
#
# COMPACT_ATOMS: atom_id res chain seq x y z
N MET A 1 -10.12 -18.22 40.80
CA MET A 1 -9.62 -19.50 40.29
C MET A 1 -9.21 -19.24 38.84
N ASP A 2 -7.92 -19.08 38.66
CA ASP A 2 -7.28 -18.74 37.39
C ASP A 2 -7.30 -19.96 36.49
N GLY A 3 -7.79 -19.77 35.29
CA GLY A 3 -7.70 -20.75 34.20
C GLY A 3 -6.78 -20.22 33.07
N THR A 4 -5.48 -20.29 33.28
CA THR A 4 -4.51 -20.08 32.21
C THR A 4 -4.42 -21.34 31.37
N VAL A 5 -4.89 -21.30 30.14
CA VAL A 5 -4.56 -22.29 29.10
C VAL A 5 -3.26 -21.85 28.46
N SER A 6 -2.18 -22.58 28.77
CA SER A 6 -0.88 -22.40 28.10
C SER A 6 -0.87 -23.23 26.83
N ASP A 7 -0.87 -22.60 25.68
CA ASP A 7 -0.49 -23.24 24.42
C ASP A 7 1.03 -23.16 24.24
N ARG A 8 1.60 -24.34 24.02
CA ARG A 8 3.03 -24.55 23.80
C ARG A 8 3.34 -24.30 22.33
N ASN A 9 3.77 -23.08 22.00
CA ASN A 9 4.82 -22.80 21.02
C ASN A 9 5.03 -21.30 20.98
N GLY A 10 6.10 -20.85 21.61
CA GLY A 10 6.39 -19.45 21.82
C GLY A 10 6.87 -18.75 20.56
N SER A 11 6.03 -17.97 19.98
CA SER A 11 6.36 -16.66 19.40
C SER A 11 5.10 -15.82 19.50
N GLU A 12 5.01 -14.95 20.52
CA GLU A 12 4.03 -13.88 20.51
C GLU A 12 4.33 -13.00 19.28
N LYS A 13 3.56 -13.17 18.23
CA LYS A 13 3.55 -12.25 17.10
C LYS A 13 2.94 -10.95 17.60
N ALA A 14 3.75 -9.93 17.80
CA ALA A 14 3.30 -8.60 18.14
C ALA A 14 2.48 -8.06 16.97
N LEU A 15 1.17 -7.95 17.14
CA LEU A 15 0.27 -7.28 16.20
C LEU A 15 0.54 -5.77 16.23
N PRO A 16 0.41 -5.05 15.09
CA PRO A 16 0.42 -3.59 15.08
C PRO A 16 -0.54 -3.03 16.13
N SER A 17 -0.14 -1.96 16.82
CA SER A 17 -0.88 -1.42 17.97
C SER A 17 -2.31 -0.98 17.67
N CYS A 18 -2.60 -0.59 16.44
CA CYS A 18 -3.94 -0.28 15.95
C CYS A 18 -4.86 -1.53 15.92
N CYS A 19 -4.33 -2.70 15.55
CA CYS A 19 -5.08 -3.96 15.54
C CYS A 19 -5.32 -4.51 16.95
N LEU A 20 -4.43 -4.23 17.91
CA LEU A 20 -4.62 -4.62 19.32
C LEU A 20 -5.79 -3.91 19.99
N LYS A 21 -6.01 -2.63 19.67
CA LYS A 21 -7.16 -1.86 20.22
C LYS A 21 -8.50 -2.34 19.66
N ALA A 22 -8.56 -2.77 18.41
CA ALA A 22 -9.77 -3.34 17.81
C ALA A 22 -10.12 -4.72 18.39
N ARG A 23 -9.13 -5.53 18.81
CA ARG A 23 -9.35 -6.85 19.44
C ARG A 23 -9.77 -6.79 20.90
N ALA A 24 -9.47 -5.72 21.60
CA ALA A 24 -9.78 -5.61 23.03
C ALA A 24 -11.29 -5.52 23.34
N SER A 25 -12.15 -5.35 22.35
CA SER A 25 -13.59 -5.18 22.51
C SER A 25 -14.44 -6.42 22.19
N ASP A 26 -13.90 -7.46 21.53
CA ASP A 26 -14.65 -8.70 21.27
C ASP A 26 -13.74 -9.88 20.87
N PRO A 27 -13.63 -10.96 21.71
CA PRO A 27 -12.77 -12.12 21.43
C PRO A 27 -13.29 -13.09 20.33
N GLU A 28 -14.53 -12.94 19.87
CA GLU A 28 -15.11 -13.77 18.79
C GLU A 28 -14.99 -13.13 17.40
N PHE A 29 -14.12 -12.16 17.25
CA PHE A 29 -14.00 -11.34 16.07
C PHE A 29 -13.13 -12.00 15.00
N GLU A 30 -13.67 -12.97 14.27
CA GLU A 30 -13.16 -13.28 12.93
C GLU A 30 -13.64 -12.19 11.98
N ALA A 31 -12.72 -11.32 11.58
CA ALA A 31 -12.96 -10.26 10.62
C ALA A 31 -13.31 -10.86 9.25
N LYS A 32 -14.56 -11.12 8.98
CA LYS A 32 -15.07 -11.39 7.64
C LYS A 32 -15.62 -10.08 7.09
N CYS A 33 -14.77 -9.34 6.39
CA CYS A 33 -15.23 -8.20 5.61
C CYS A 33 -16.17 -8.72 4.52
N HIS A 34 -17.41 -8.28 4.52
CA HIS A 34 -18.37 -8.60 3.47
C HIS A 34 -18.78 -7.32 2.76
N SER A 35 -18.43 -7.23 1.50
CA SER A 35 -18.98 -6.18 0.63
C SER A 35 -20.48 -6.39 0.51
N THR A 36 -21.25 -5.39 0.89
CA THR A 36 -22.70 -5.46 0.83
C THR A 36 -23.25 -4.35 -0.06
N VAL A 37 -23.91 -4.75 -1.15
CA VAL A 37 -24.74 -3.83 -1.93
C VAL A 37 -26.16 -3.97 -1.44
N VAL A 38 -26.69 -2.92 -0.82
CA VAL A 38 -28.07 -2.89 -0.29
C VAL A 38 -28.77 -1.67 -0.84
N SER A 39 -29.96 -1.86 -1.46
CA SER A 39 -30.76 -0.78 -2.04
C SER A 39 -29.97 0.12 -3.02
N GLY A 40 -29.07 -0.48 -3.82
CA GLY A 40 -28.24 0.25 -4.78
C GLY A 40 -27.02 0.99 -4.19
N TRP A 41 -26.72 0.78 -2.91
CA TRP A 41 -25.53 1.35 -2.27
C TRP A 41 -24.53 0.25 -1.91
N PHE A 42 -23.28 0.45 -2.31
CA PHE A 42 -22.14 -0.26 -1.75
C PHE A 42 -21.69 0.47 -0.49
N SER A 43 -21.46 -0.26 0.58
CA SER A 43 -20.87 0.29 1.80
C SER A 43 -19.74 -0.61 2.24
N GLU A 44 -18.65 -0.01 2.64
CA GLU A 44 -17.52 -0.70 3.27
C GLU A 44 -17.97 -1.18 4.65
N THR A 45 -18.21 -2.48 4.79
CA THR A 45 -18.94 -3.00 5.92
C THR A 45 -18.31 -4.21 6.56
N HIS A 46 -18.42 -4.24 7.88
CA HIS A 46 -18.19 -5.42 8.70
C HIS A 46 -19.52 -5.95 9.24
N ARG A 47 -19.87 -7.21 8.99
CA ARG A 47 -21.03 -7.83 9.62
C ARG A 47 -20.64 -8.46 10.96
N CYS A 48 -21.10 -7.89 12.06
CA CYS A 48 -21.19 -8.62 13.32
C CYS A 48 -22.40 -9.57 13.27
N SER A 49 -22.19 -10.86 13.42
CA SER A 49 -23.26 -11.85 13.58
C SER A 49 -23.84 -11.74 15.00
N GLY A 50 -24.88 -10.96 15.16
CA GLY A 50 -25.65 -10.84 16.42
C GLY A 50 -27.07 -10.40 16.14
N LYS A 51 -28.03 -11.03 16.82
CA LYS A 51 -29.49 -10.98 16.68
C LYS A 51 -30.06 -9.66 16.18
N ALA A 52 -31.03 -9.77 15.28
CA ALA A 52 -31.82 -8.74 14.65
C ALA A 52 -32.02 -7.46 15.47
N SER A 53 -31.25 -6.42 15.15
CA SER A 53 -31.58 -5.06 15.50
C SER A 53 -31.76 -4.23 14.22
N LYS A 54 -32.72 -3.31 14.25
CA LYS A 54 -33.21 -2.56 13.09
C LYS A 54 -32.23 -1.54 12.48
N LYS A 55 -30.97 -1.48 12.93
CA LYS A 55 -29.93 -0.59 12.41
C LYS A 55 -28.66 -1.40 12.25
N VAL A 56 -28.24 -1.57 11.01
CA VAL A 56 -26.93 -2.14 10.68
C VAL A 56 -25.97 -0.97 10.62
N TYR A 57 -25.12 -0.85 11.61
CA TYR A 57 -23.97 0.06 11.54
C TYR A 57 -22.83 -0.73 10.92
N PHE A 58 -22.26 -0.16 9.88
CA PHE A 58 -21.12 -0.72 9.20
C PHE A 58 -19.88 -0.15 9.84
N ASN A 59 -19.04 -0.99 10.39
CA ASN A 59 -17.83 -0.60 11.07
C ASN A 59 -16.68 -1.45 10.55
N ASN A 60 -15.70 -0.82 9.91
CA ASN A 60 -14.48 -1.49 9.56
C ASN A 60 -13.51 -1.36 10.73
N PRO A 61 -12.86 -2.46 11.20
CA PRO A 61 -11.90 -2.39 12.29
C PRO A 61 -10.68 -1.52 11.98
N MET A 62 -10.35 -1.30 10.71
CA MET A 62 -9.27 -0.42 10.29
C MET A 62 -9.60 1.07 10.46
N TRP A 63 -10.88 1.46 10.35
CA TRP A 63 -11.38 2.83 10.57
C TRP A 63 -12.66 2.83 11.38
N PRO A 64 -12.57 2.55 12.69
CA PRO A 64 -13.74 2.47 13.55
C PRO A 64 -14.49 3.80 13.64
N GLY A 65 -15.80 3.74 13.45
CA GLY A 65 -16.67 4.92 13.49
C GLY A 65 -16.85 5.64 12.16
N GLU A 66 -16.21 5.19 11.09
CA GLU A 66 -16.38 5.71 9.74
C GLU A 66 -16.96 4.64 8.80
N ALA A 67 -17.69 5.07 7.78
CA ALA A 67 -18.13 4.22 6.68
C ALA A 67 -18.17 5.01 5.38
N HIS A 68 -17.61 4.45 4.33
CA HIS A 68 -17.70 4.98 2.98
C HIS A 68 -18.82 4.29 2.22
N SER A 69 -19.60 5.05 1.46
CA SER A 69 -20.70 4.50 0.66
C SER A 69 -20.72 5.11 -0.72
N LEU A 70 -20.87 4.27 -1.75
CA LEU A 70 -20.99 4.66 -3.14
C LEU A 70 -22.32 4.17 -3.71
N VAL A 71 -22.96 5.00 -4.55
CA VAL A 71 -24.15 4.56 -5.29
C VAL A 71 -23.73 3.56 -6.35
N VAL A 72 -24.37 2.40 -6.35
CA VAL A 72 -24.14 1.32 -7.32
C VAL A 72 -25.22 1.34 -8.37
N GLU A 73 -24.83 1.53 -9.61
CA GLU A 73 -25.75 1.40 -10.75
C GLU A 73 -25.86 -0.06 -11.19
N LYS A 74 -24.73 -0.76 -11.21
CA LYS A 74 -24.69 -2.15 -11.66
C LYS A 74 -23.51 -2.91 -11.04
N VAL A 75 -23.76 -4.11 -10.53
CA VAL A 75 -22.70 -5.08 -10.19
C VAL A 75 -22.25 -5.76 -11.47
N LEU A 76 -20.96 -5.65 -11.78
CA LEU A 76 -20.33 -6.20 -12.98
C LEU A 76 -19.70 -7.57 -12.73
N TYR A 77 -19.14 -7.76 -11.53
CA TYR A 77 -18.50 -9.01 -11.13
C TYR A 77 -18.59 -9.17 -9.61
N LYS A 78 -18.79 -10.41 -9.17
CA LYS A 78 -18.64 -10.82 -7.77
C LYS A 78 -18.08 -12.24 -7.74
N GLY A 79 -16.98 -12.43 -7.05
CA GLY A 79 -16.31 -13.72 -6.90
C GLY A 79 -15.51 -13.77 -5.60
N LYS A 80 -14.95 -14.93 -5.33
CA LYS A 80 -14.07 -15.16 -4.18
C LYS A 80 -12.89 -16.00 -4.68
N SER A 81 -11.68 -15.51 -4.43
CA SER A 81 -10.45 -16.25 -4.62
C SER A 81 -10.10 -17.08 -3.38
N GLU A 82 -8.94 -17.72 -3.36
CA GLU A 82 -8.41 -18.34 -2.15
C GLU A 82 -8.03 -17.33 -1.09
N PHE A 83 -7.83 -16.05 -1.47
CA PHE A 83 -7.31 -15.01 -0.61
C PHE A 83 -8.39 -14.03 -0.13
N GLN A 84 -9.36 -13.67 -1.01
CA GLN A 84 -10.26 -12.55 -0.75
C GLN A 84 -11.54 -12.59 -1.59
N GLU A 85 -12.55 -11.82 -1.18
CA GLU A 85 -13.71 -11.54 -2.02
C GLU A 85 -13.39 -10.41 -3.01
N VAL A 86 -13.78 -10.60 -4.27
CA VAL A 86 -13.56 -9.64 -5.36
C VAL A 86 -14.89 -9.15 -5.88
N LEU A 87 -15.11 -7.83 -5.83
CA LEU A 87 -16.32 -7.18 -6.32
C LEU A 87 -15.95 -6.07 -7.31
N VAL A 88 -16.59 -6.07 -8.47
CA VAL A 88 -16.55 -4.94 -9.41
C VAL A 88 -17.95 -4.44 -9.65
N PHE A 89 -18.13 -3.14 -9.50
CA PHE A 89 -19.42 -2.49 -9.80
C PHE A 89 -19.21 -1.16 -10.52
N GLU A 90 -20.26 -0.70 -11.16
CA GLU A 90 -20.35 0.63 -11.77
C GLU A 90 -20.98 1.59 -10.78
N SER A 91 -20.29 2.67 -10.48
CA SER A 91 -20.76 3.75 -9.61
C SER A 91 -21.25 4.93 -10.45
N SER A 92 -22.29 5.60 -10.00
CA SER A 92 -22.84 6.80 -10.68
C SER A 92 -21.86 7.97 -10.76
N ALA A 93 -20.89 8.06 -9.84
CA ALA A 93 -20.00 9.22 -9.71
C ALA A 93 -18.52 8.92 -9.98
N TYR A 94 -18.09 7.65 -9.85
CA TYR A 94 -16.67 7.28 -9.88
C TYR A 94 -16.31 6.30 -11.01
N GLY A 95 -17.26 5.96 -11.89
CA GLY A 95 -17.06 4.94 -12.91
C GLY A 95 -17.00 3.54 -12.29
N LYS A 96 -16.22 2.66 -12.88
CA LYS A 96 -16.04 1.32 -12.32
C LYS A 96 -15.20 1.37 -11.05
N VAL A 97 -15.57 0.53 -10.10
CA VAL A 97 -14.94 0.39 -8.78
C VAL A 97 -14.53 -1.05 -8.57
N LEU A 98 -13.30 -1.27 -8.15
CA LEU A 98 -12.81 -2.55 -7.62
C LEU A 98 -12.83 -2.49 -6.11
N ALA A 99 -13.45 -3.47 -5.47
CA ALA A 99 -13.39 -3.67 -4.03
C ALA A 99 -12.91 -5.08 -3.72
N LEU A 100 -12.00 -5.18 -2.75
CA LEU A 100 -11.45 -6.43 -2.22
C LEU A 100 -11.83 -6.54 -0.75
N ASP A 101 -12.41 -7.68 -0.34
CA ASP A 101 -12.94 -7.89 1.02
C ASP A 101 -13.83 -6.75 1.53
N GLY A 102 -14.55 -6.09 0.62
CA GLY A 102 -15.44 -4.97 0.96
C GLY A 102 -14.76 -3.63 1.14
N ILE A 103 -13.51 -3.48 0.75
CA ILE A 103 -12.71 -2.25 0.80
C ILE A 103 -12.47 -1.79 -0.63
N VAL A 104 -12.74 -0.51 -0.91
CA VAL A 104 -12.44 0.10 -2.22
C VAL A 104 -10.94 0.13 -2.43
N GLN A 105 -10.49 -0.50 -3.51
CA GLN A 105 -9.08 -0.49 -3.91
C GLN A 105 -8.80 0.58 -4.97
N LEU A 106 -9.71 0.74 -5.94
CA LEU A 106 -9.58 1.76 -6.97
C LEU A 106 -10.94 2.14 -7.58
N THR A 107 -10.98 3.33 -8.17
CA THR A 107 -12.05 3.75 -9.06
C THR A 107 -11.46 4.36 -10.34
N GLU A 108 -12.19 4.32 -11.46
CA GLU A 108 -11.72 4.93 -12.73
C GLU A 108 -11.49 6.44 -12.61
N LYS A 109 -12.13 7.09 -11.64
CA LYS A 109 -12.03 8.55 -11.48
C LYS A 109 -10.76 9.00 -10.80
N ASP A 110 -10.34 8.34 -9.73
CA ASP A 110 -9.26 8.80 -8.84
C ASP A 110 -8.05 7.87 -8.72
N GLU A 111 -8.05 6.72 -9.42
CA GLU A 111 -6.92 5.78 -9.40
C GLU A 111 -5.58 6.45 -9.74
N CYS A 112 -5.61 7.45 -10.62
CA CYS A 112 -4.40 8.14 -11.05
C CYS A 112 -3.65 8.81 -9.87
N ALA A 113 -4.37 9.30 -8.87
CA ALA A 113 -3.75 9.94 -7.72
C ALA A 113 -2.85 8.97 -6.94
N TYR A 114 -3.29 7.73 -6.77
CA TYR A 114 -2.51 6.69 -6.10
C TYR A 114 -1.43 6.12 -7.02
N GLN A 115 -1.82 5.64 -8.21
CA GLN A 115 -0.94 4.93 -9.13
C GLN A 115 0.25 5.77 -9.60
N GLU A 116 -0.02 7.03 -9.94
CA GLU A 116 1.03 7.95 -10.38
C GLU A 116 1.99 8.30 -9.23
N MET A 117 1.46 8.55 -8.03
CA MET A 117 2.32 8.93 -6.90
C MET A 117 3.20 7.77 -6.42
N ILE A 118 2.63 6.58 -6.21
CA ILE A 118 3.41 5.44 -5.71
C ILE A 118 4.53 5.02 -6.68
N ALA A 119 4.30 5.18 -7.99
CA ALA A 119 5.28 4.86 -9.02
C ALA A 119 6.33 5.97 -9.20
N HIS A 120 5.90 7.24 -9.29
CA HIS A 120 6.80 8.32 -9.68
C HIS A 120 7.58 8.92 -8.51
N LEU A 121 7.07 8.89 -7.27
CA LEU A 121 7.85 9.33 -6.11
C LEU A 121 9.22 8.62 -6.03
N PRO A 122 9.31 7.29 -6.03
CA PRO A 122 10.62 6.62 -5.98
C PRO A 122 11.41 6.74 -7.28
N LEU A 123 10.77 6.57 -8.44
CA LEU A 123 11.49 6.49 -9.71
C LEU A 123 12.04 7.84 -10.20
N CYS A 124 11.37 8.94 -9.85
CA CYS A 124 11.86 10.29 -10.17
C CYS A 124 12.92 10.78 -9.18
N SER A 125 13.12 10.11 -8.04
CA SER A 125 14.10 10.47 -7.02
C SER A 125 15.49 9.85 -7.26
N ILE A 126 15.62 8.90 -8.19
CA ILE A 126 16.90 8.25 -8.48
C ILE A 126 17.28 8.40 -9.97
N PRO A 127 18.58 8.50 -10.27
CA PRO A 127 19.02 8.61 -11.66
C PRO A 127 18.83 7.25 -12.37
N SER A 128 18.15 7.28 -13.51
CA SER A 128 18.09 6.18 -14.48
C SER A 128 17.85 4.77 -13.86
N PRO A 129 16.73 4.52 -13.14
CA PRO A 129 16.41 3.18 -12.63
C PRO A 129 16.32 2.17 -13.79
N LYS A 130 16.89 0.96 -13.59
CA LYS A 130 16.95 -0.12 -14.59
C LYS A 130 16.05 -1.30 -14.24
N THR A 131 16.06 -1.71 -12.99
CA THR A 131 15.35 -2.91 -12.54
C THR A 131 14.41 -2.56 -11.38
N VAL A 132 13.12 -2.75 -11.59
CA VAL A 132 12.08 -2.43 -10.61
C VAL A 132 11.33 -3.70 -10.22
N LEU A 133 10.99 -3.83 -8.94
CA LEU A 133 10.06 -4.85 -8.44
C LEU A 133 8.78 -4.17 -7.96
N VAL A 134 7.64 -4.74 -8.33
CA VAL A 134 6.34 -4.43 -7.75
C VAL A 134 5.89 -5.64 -6.91
N VAL A 135 5.52 -5.38 -5.66
CA VAL A 135 4.91 -6.36 -4.75
C VAL A 135 3.43 -6.03 -4.66
N GLY A 136 2.56 -6.97 -5.04
CA GLY A 136 1.14 -6.70 -5.25
C GLY A 136 0.90 -6.03 -6.60
N GLY A 137 -0.01 -5.07 -6.66
CA GLY A 137 -0.27 -4.30 -7.88
C GLY A 137 -1.04 -5.07 -8.95
N GLY A 138 -1.89 -6.00 -8.55
CA GLY A 138 -2.66 -6.89 -9.43
C GLY A 138 -3.62 -6.18 -10.39
N ASP A 139 -3.89 -4.87 -10.19
CA ASP A 139 -4.67 -4.07 -11.13
C ASP A 139 -3.88 -3.60 -12.37
N GLY A 140 -2.55 -3.58 -12.29
CA GLY A 140 -1.64 -3.20 -13.37
C GLY A 140 -1.38 -1.70 -13.49
N GLY A 141 -1.99 -0.85 -12.66
CA GLY A 141 -1.83 0.60 -12.73
C GLY A 141 -0.41 1.06 -12.43
N VAL A 142 0.22 0.50 -11.40
CA VAL A 142 1.64 0.76 -11.09
C VAL A 142 2.54 0.35 -12.25
N LEU A 143 2.30 -0.80 -12.87
CA LEU A 143 3.07 -1.23 -14.06
C LEU A 143 2.92 -0.25 -15.21
N ARG A 144 1.70 0.26 -15.45
CA ARG A 144 1.42 1.27 -16.46
C ARG A 144 2.25 2.54 -16.23
N GLU A 145 2.35 2.99 -14.99
CA GLU A 145 3.13 4.19 -14.68
C GLU A 145 4.65 3.94 -14.74
N ILE A 146 5.14 2.78 -14.26
CA ILE A 146 6.55 2.40 -14.42
C ILE A 146 6.94 2.33 -15.89
N SER A 147 6.05 1.89 -16.77
CA SER A 147 6.32 1.75 -18.21
C SER A 147 6.68 3.07 -18.90
N ARG A 148 6.31 4.22 -18.32
CA ARG A 148 6.68 5.57 -18.78
C ARG A 148 8.16 5.88 -18.62
N HIS A 149 8.85 5.19 -17.72
CA HIS A 149 10.28 5.39 -17.49
C HIS A 149 11.11 4.61 -18.52
N SER A 150 11.60 5.32 -19.52
CA SER A 150 12.40 4.73 -20.61
C SER A 150 13.73 4.14 -20.13
N SER A 151 14.23 4.57 -18.97
CA SER A 151 15.43 4.01 -18.35
C SER A 151 15.21 2.60 -17.79
N VAL A 152 13.98 2.23 -17.43
CA VAL A 152 13.68 0.92 -16.88
C VAL A 152 13.78 -0.14 -17.97
N GLU A 153 14.57 -1.16 -17.70
CA GLU A 153 14.85 -2.27 -18.63
C GLU A 153 14.12 -3.54 -18.24
N LYS A 154 13.81 -3.69 -16.93
CA LYS A 154 13.15 -4.86 -16.39
C LYS A 154 12.20 -4.49 -15.27
N ILE A 155 10.98 -5.08 -15.30
CA ILE A 155 9.95 -4.93 -14.27
C ILE A 155 9.54 -6.32 -13.82
N ASP A 156 9.94 -6.70 -12.62
CA ASP A 156 9.39 -7.90 -11.98
C ASP A 156 8.14 -7.50 -11.19
N ILE A 157 7.09 -8.30 -11.21
CA ILE A 157 5.91 -8.15 -10.37
C ILE A 157 5.59 -9.48 -9.69
N CYS A 158 5.32 -9.43 -8.40
CA CYS A 158 4.88 -10.59 -7.63
C CYS A 158 3.51 -10.30 -7.01
N GLU A 159 2.47 -10.97 -7.54
CA GLU A 159 1.09 -10.84 -7.11
C GLU A 159 0.59 -12.20 -6.63
N ILE A 160 -0.05 -12.23 -5.48
CA ILE A 160 -0.52 -13.47 -4.87
C ILE A 160 -1.85 -13.94 -5.50
N ASP A 161 -2.72 -13.01 -5.87
CA ASP A 161 -4.08 -13.30 -6.32
C ASP A 161 -4.25 -13.12 -7.84
N LYS A 162 -4.12 -14.23 -8.56
CA LYS A 162 -4.36 -14.25 -10.00
C LYS A 162 -5.75 -13.75 -10.39
N MET A 163 -6.77 -13.93 -9.53
CA MET A 163 -8.13 -13.49 -9.84
C MET A 163 -8.20 -11.96 -9.95
N VAL A 164 -7.46 -11.22 -9.13
CA VAL A 164 -7.39 -9.75 -9.22
C VAL A 164 -6.86 -9.33 -10.58
N ILE A 165 -5.80 -9.97 -11.07
CA ILE A 165 -5.23 -9.70 -12.40
C ILE A 165 -6.26 -9.98 -13.51
N ASP A 166 -6.90 -11.15 -13.47
CA ASP A 166 -7.86 -11.55 -14.52
C ASP A 166 -9.08 -10.60 -14.54
N VAL A 167 -9.57 -10.20 -13.37
CA VAL A 167 -10.66 -9.25 -13.22
C VAL A 167 -10.25 -7.86 -13.71
N SER A 168 -9.05 -7.42 -13.39
CA SER A 168 -8.52 -6.11 -13.80
C SER A 168 -8.34 -6.05 -15.32
N LYS A 169 -7.78 -7.08 -15.94
CA LYS A 169 -7.68 -7.18 -17.41
C LYS A 169 -9.05 -7.09 -18.09
N LYS A 170 -10.08 -7.63 -17.46
CA LYS A 170 -11.43 -7.64 -18.03
C LYS A 170 -12.18 -6.32 -17.85
N PHE A 171 -12.07 -5.69 -16.69
CA PHE A 171 -12.92 -4.56 -16.33
C PHE A 171 -12.18 -3.21 -16.30
N PHE A 172 -10.85 -3.22 -16.14
CA PHE A 172 -9.99 -2.03 -16.08
C PHE A 172 -8.83 -2.11 -17.09
N PRO A 173 -9.13 -2.28 -18.40
CA PRO A 173 -8.07 -2.47 -19.40
C PRO A 173 -7.10 -1.30 -19.48
N GLU A 174 -7.53 -0.08 -19.13
CA GLU A 174 -6.69 1.12 -19.13
C GLU A 174 -5.60 1.10 -18.03
N LEU A 175 -5.80 0.31 -16.96
CA LEU A 175 -4.78 0.05 -15.94
C LEU A 175 -3.98 -1.19 -16.34
N ALA A 176 -4.69 -2.28 -16.64
CA ALA A 176 -4.10 -3.59 -16.92
C ALA A 176 -3.24 -3.62 -18.20
N VAL A 177 -3.29 -2.58 -19.04
CA VAL A 177 -2.33 -2.40 -20.16
C VAL A 177 -0.87 -2.45 -19.69
N GLY A 178 -0.60 -2.14 -18.41
CA GLY A 178 0.73 -2.28 -17.82
C GLY A 178 1.30 -3.70 -17.92
N PHE A 179 0.46 -4.73 -17.91
CA PHE A 179 0.90 -6.12 -18.10
C PHE A 179 1.33 -6.45 -19.53
N GLU A 180 1.02 -5.61 -20.51
CA GLU A 180 1.39 -5.82 -21.92
C GLU A 180 2.81 -5.32 -22.25
N ASP A 181 3.45 -4.59 -21.33
CA ASP A 181 4.80 -4.11 -21.52
C ASP A 181 5.79 -5.31 -21.58
N PRO A 182 6.59 -5.43 -22.64
CA PRO A 182 7.51 -6.58 -22.82
C PRO A 182 8.58 -6.69 -21.75
N ARG A 183 8.81 -5.66 -20.95
CA ARG A 183 9.76 -5.66 -19.82
C ARG A 183 9.20 -6.30 -18.57
N VAL A 184 7.88 -6.54 -18.52
CA VAL A 184 7.18 -7.09 -17.34
C VAL A 184 7.33 -8.60 -17.25
N HIS A 185 7.73 -9.06 -16.08
CA HIS A 185 7.83 -10.48 -15.71
C HIS A 185 6.93 -10.73 -14.52
N LEU A 186 5.79 -11.35 -14.77
CA LEU A 186 4.79 -11.69 -13.75
C LEU A 186 5.14 -13.00 -13.04
N CYS A 187 5.19 -12.95 -11.72
CA CYS A 187 5.21 -14.09 -10.82
C CYS A 187 3.90 -14.12 -10.02
N ILE A 188 3.17 -15.23 -10.06
CA ILE A 188 2.03 -15.45 -9.18
C ILE A 188 2.54 -16.20 -7.94
N GLY A 189 2.43 -15.58 -6.76
CA GLY A 189 2.89 -16.18 -5.53
C GLY A 189 3.09 -15.18 -4.39
N ASP A 190 3.59 -15.70 -3.28
CA ASP A 190 3.91 -14.92 -2.09
C ASP A 190 5.16 -14.07 -2.29
N ALA A 191 5.01 -12.76 -2.09
CA ALA A 191 6.09 -11.78 -2.27
C ALA A 191 7.19 -11.90 -1.19
N VAL A 192 6.86 -12.36 0.01
CA VAL A 192 7.85 -12.60 1.08
C VAL A 192 8.79 -13.73 0.65
N ASP A 193 8.22 -14.82 0.12
CA ASP A 193 9.01 -15.93 -0.40
C ASP A 193 9.79 -15.54 -1.66
N PHE A 194 9.17 -14.83 -2.59
CA PHE A 194 9.83 -14.30 -3.78
C PHE A 194 11.05 -13.44 -3.43
N LEU A 195 10.90 -12.49 -2.50
CA LEU A 195 11.97 -11.61 -2.06
C LEU A 195 13.07 -12.37 -1.30
N ARG A 196 12.70 -13.38 -0.52
CA ARG A 196 13.68 -14.23 0.19
C ARG A 196 14.66 -14.91 -0.76
N HIS A 197 14.20 -15.26 -1.95
CA HIS A 197 15.02 -15.89 -3.00
C HIS A 197 15.64 -14.88 -3.99
N ALA A 198 15.25 -13.61 -3.93
CA ALA A 198 15.80 -12.60 -4.81
C ALA A 198 17.30 -12.38 -4.55
N PRO A 199 18.13 -12.19 -5.60
CA PRO A 199 19.55 -11.86 -5.43
C PRO A 199 19.73 -10.55 -4.65
N LYS A 200 20.78 -10.48 -3.82
CA LYS A 200 21.17 -9.25 -3.10
C LYS A 200 21.49 -8.14 -4.11
N GLY A 201 20.96 -6.95 -3.89
CA GLY A 201 21.28 -5.77 -4.70
C GLY A 201 20.73 -5.80 -6.12
N LYS A 202 19.69 -6.60 -6.38
CA LYS A 202 19.11 -6.77 -7.72
C LYS A 202 18.35 -5.54 -8.21
N TYR A 203 17.62 -4.87 -7.32
CA TYR A 203 16.65 -3.85 -7.70
C TYR A 203 17.14 -2.43 -7.43
N ASP A 204 16.85 -1.52 -8.36
CA ASP A 204 17.01 -0.07 -8.18
C ASP A 204 15.89 0.51 -7.34
N ALA A 205 14.67 0.02 -7.56
CA ALA A 205 13.49 0.40 -6.81
C ALA A 205 12.62 -0.83 -6.52
N ILE A 206 11.99 -0.85 -5.34
CA ILE A 206 10.93 -1.79 -4.96
C ILE A 206 9.72 -0.96 -4.57
N ILE A 207 8.57 -1.25 -5.18
CA ILE A 207 7.29 -0.62 -4.91
C ILE A 207 6.38 -1.67 -4.29
N VAL A 208 5.88 -1.41 -3.08
CA VAL A 208 4.93 -2.29 -2.39
C VAL A 208 3.56 -1.67 -2.47
N ASP A 209 2.76 -2.25 -3.35
CA ASP A 209 1.37 -1.88 -3.64
C ASP A 209 0.46 -3.04 -3.20
N SER A 210 0.33 -3.18 -1.89
CA SER A 210 -0.47 -4.23 -1.26
C SER A 210 -1.82 -3.68 -0.78
N SER A 211 -2.75 -4.59 -0.50
CA SER A 211 -3.95 -4.26 0.28
C SER A 211 -3.56 -3.88 1.72
N ASP A 212 -4.54 -3.36 2.48
CA ASP A 212 -4.38 -3.05 3.91
C ASP A 212 -3.72 -4.22 4.67
N PRO A 213 -2.96 -3.96 5.77
CA PRO A 213 -2.19 -4.96 6.49
C PRO A 213 -3.06 -5.92 7.30
N VAL A 214 -3.92 -6.66 6.61
CA VAL A 214 -4.83 -7.68 7.15
C VAL A 214 -4.60 -8.99 6.43
N GLY A 215 -4.63 -10.11 7.14
CA GLY A 215 -4.40 -11.43 6.55
C GLY A 215 -2.99 -11.57 5.96
N PRO A 216 -2.85 -12.00 4.70
CA PRO A 216 -1.54 -12.21 4.07
C PRO A 216 -0.69 -10.92 3.98
N ALA A 217 -1.31 -9.76 3.85
CA ALA A 217 -0.60 -8.48 3.75
C ALA A 217 0.01 -8.00 5.09
N GLN A 218 -0.35 -8.61 6.22
CA GLN A 218 0.17 -8.22 7.54
C GLN A 218 1.69 -8.37 7.64
N GLU A 219 2.27 -9.39 7.03
CA GLU A 219 3.72 -9.62 7.07
C GLU A 219 4.50 -8.51 6.32
N LEU A 220 3.85 -7.79 5.38
CA LEU A 220 4.49 -6.76 4.57
C LEU A 220 4.77 -5.44 5.32
N VAL A 221 4.31 -5.30 6.56
CA VAL A 221 4.62 -4.16 7.44
C VAL A 221 5.55 -4.54 8.59
N GLU A 222 6.04 -5.77 8.63
CA GLU A 222 6.91 -6.28 9.70
C GLU A 222 8.40 -6.11 9.37
N LYS A 223 9.23 -6.05 10.42
CA LYS A 223 10.69 -5.85 10.28
C LYS A 223 11.38 -6.88 9.37
N PRO A 224 11.08 -8.21 9.44
CA PRO A 224 11.72 -9.19 8.58
C PRO A 224 11.50 -8.95 7.08
N PHE A 225 10.32 -8.45 6.72
CA PHE A 225 10.02 -8.07 5.35
C PHE A 225 10.90 -6.90 4.89
N PHE A 226 10.96 -5.81 5.66
CA PHE A 226 11.80 -4.66 5.35
C PHE A 226 13.29 -4.99 5.27
N GLU A 227 13.79 -5.90 6.12
CA GLU A 227 15.17 -6.41 6.05
C GLU A 227 15.42 -7.15 4.73
N THR A 228 14.45 -7.94 4.28
CA THR A 228 14.54 -8.67 3.00
C THR A 228 14.50 -7.71 1.81
N VAL A 229 13.63 -6.70 1.86
CA VAL A 229 13.56 -5.62 0.85
C VAL A 229 14.89 -4.86 0.79
N ALA A 230 15.43 -4.42 1.93
CA ALA A 230 16.70 -3.69 1.97
C ALA A 230 17.87 -4.53 1.41
N ARG A 231 17.86 -5.85 1.63
CA ARG A 231 18.85 -6.77 1.05
C ARG A 231 18.74 -6.89 -0.47
N ALA A 232 17.49 -6.88 -1.00
CA ALA A 232 17.24 -7.03 -2.43
C ALA A 232 17.50 -5.74 -3.22
N LEU A 233 17.47 -4.57 -2.56
CA LEU A 233 17.84 -3.28 -3.13
C LEU A 233 19.37 -3.14 -3.26
N ARG A 234 19.82 -2.49 -4.36
CA ARG A 234 21.22 -2.09 -4.51
C ARG A 234 21.60 -0.96 -3.55
N PRO A 235 22.90 -0.64 -3.36
CA PRO A 235 23.31 0.56 -2.66
C PRO A 235 22.69 1.83 -3.29
N GLY A 236 22.04 2.68 -2.47
CA GLY A 236 21.26 3.84 -2.94
C GLY A 236 19.97 3.47 -3.68
N GLY A 237 19.55 2.21 -3.62
CA GLY A 237 18.24 1.78 -4.13
C GLY A 237 17.12 2.19 -3.19
N VAL A 238 15.89 2.29 -3.71
CA VAL A 238 14.76 2.90 -3.01
C VAL A 238 13.57 1.95 -2.86
N LEU A 239 12.92 2.05 -1.70
CA LEU A 239 11.62 1.45 -1.41
C LEU A 239 10.56 2.56 -1.46
N CYS A 240 9.40 2.28 -2.07
CA CYS A 240 8.16 3.01 -1.82
C CYS A 240 7.10 1.99 -1.38
N ASN A 241 6.60 2.14 -0.16
CA ASN A 241 5.59 1.28 0.43
C ASN A 241 4.32 2.07 0.71
N MET A 242 3.17 1.56 0.32
CA MET A 242 1.89 2.08 0.79
C MET A 242 1.90 2.13 2.33
N ALA A 243 1.53 3.24 2.92
CA ALA A 243 1.76 3.52 4.34
C ALA A 243 0.57 4.17 5.05
N GLU A 244 -0.61 3.85 4.63
CA GLU A 244 -1.85 4.22 5.28
C GLU A 244 -2.11 5.73 5.48
N SER A 245 -3.30 6.03 5.98
CA SER A 245 -3.73 7.40 6.27
C SER A 245 -3.12 7.94 7.57
N MET A 246 -2.51 9.12 7.52
CA MET A 246 -2.02 9.84 8.70
C MET A 246 -3.13 10.22 9.70
N TRP A 247 -4.40 10.27 9.27
CA TRP A 247 -5.53 10.60 10.13
C TRP A 247 -6.03 9.41 10.92
N LEU A 248 -5.93 8.20 10.34
CA LEU A 248 -6.52 6.99 10.91
C LEU A 248 -5.46 6.07 11.55
N HIS A 249 -4.25 6.04 10.99
CA HIS A 249 -3.25 5.01 11.32
C HIS A 249 -1.90 5.57 11.76
N THR A 250 -1.89 6.71 12.48
CA THR A 250 -0.64 7.38 12.88
C THR A 250 0.31 6.45 13.63
N HIS A 251 -0.19 5.57 14.51
CA HIS A 251 0.66 4.61 15.23
C HIS A 251 1.33 3.60 14.31
N LEU A 252 0.59 3.05 13.33
CA LEU A 252 1.15 2.13 12.34
C LEU A 252 2.25 2.81 11.52
N ILE A 253 2.02 4.05 11.11
CA ILE A 253 3.01 4.87 10.40
C ILE A 253 4.28 5.07 11.25
N GLN A 254 4.12 5.38 12.54
CA GLN A 254 5.24 5.52 13.48
C GLN A 254 6.04 4.22 13.62
N ASP A 255 5.35 3.09 13.77
CA ASP A 255 5.98 1.78 13.88
C ASP A 255 6.77 1.45 12.60
N MET A 256 6.18 1.63 11.43
CA MET A 256 6.86 1.41 10.15
C MET A 256 8.07 2.33 9.97
N ILE A 257 7.96 3.62 10.29
CA ILE A 257 9.09 4.57 10.23
C ILE A 257 10.21 4.13 11.17
N SER A 258 9.87 3.71 12.40
CA SER A 258 10.84 3.23 13.39
C SER A 258 11.59 1.98 12.88
N ILE A 259 10.87 1.01 12.33
CA ILE A 259 11.45 -0.19 11.72
C ILE A 259 12.36 0.18 10.54
N CYS A 260 11.87 1.03 9.64
CA CYS A 260 12.62 1.42 8.45
C CYS A 260 13.90 2.19 8.80
N ARG A 261 13.89 3.07 9.81
CA ARG A 261 15.10 3.76 10.28
C ARG A 261 16.16 2.81 10.85
N GLN A 262 15.75 1.69 11.42
CA GLN A 262 16.69 0.65 11.88
C GLN A 262 17.24 -0.17 10.72
N THR A 263 16.47 -0.37 9.68
CA THR A 263 16.74 -1.29 8.58
C THR A 263 17.45 -0.60 7.41
N PHE A 264 16.92 0.54 6.96
CA PHE A 264 17.48 1.31 5.85
C PHE A 264 18.49 2.33 6.38
N LYS A 265 19.69 2.32 5.80
CA LYS A 265 20.83 3.15 6.27
C LYS A 265 20.93 4.48 5.54
N GLY A 266 20.09 4.72 4.55
CA GLY A 266 19.92 6.00 3.87
C GLY A 266 18.79 6.84 4.49
N SER A 267 18.03 7.53 3.67
CA SER A 267 16.92 8.39 4.09
C SER A 267 15.63 7.60 4.30
N VAL A 268 14.79 8.04 5.25
CA VAL A 268 13.44 7.51 5.50
C VAL A 268 12.48 8.69 5.61
N HIS A 269 11.49 8.73 4.72
CA HIS A 269 10.50 9.80 4.64
C HIS A 269 9.08 9.22 4.57
N TYR A 270 8.11 10.02 5.00
CA TYR A 270 6.70 9.80 4.75
C TYR A 270 6.20 10.88 3.79
N ALA A 271 5.55 10.46 2.73
CA ALA A 271 4.85 11.31 1.78
C ALA A 271 3.37 10.97 1.78
N TRP A 272 2.51 11.81 1.21
CA TRP A 272 1.08 11.56 1.15
C TRP A 272 0.44 12.15 -0.09
N ALA A 273 -0.72 11.58 -0.47
CA ALA A 273 -1.55 12.09 -1.54
C ALA A 273 -3.03 12.07 -1.14
N ASN A 274 -3.82 12.93 -1.78
CA ASN A 274 -5.28 12.88 -1.68
C ASN A 274 -5.84 11.87 -2.67
N VAL A 275 -6.60 10.90 -2.16
CA VAL A 275 -7.38 9.93 -2.94
C VAL A 275 -8.82 9.96 -2.42
N PRO A 276 -9.74 10.63 -3.11
CA PRO A 276 -11.09 10.92 -2.59
C PRO A 276 -11.89 9.73 -2.11
N THR A 277 -11.72 8.55 -2.71
CA THR A 277 -12.47 7.34 -2.33
C THR A 277 -11.79 6.48 -1.27
N TYR A 278 -10.59 6.82 -0.85
CA TYR A 278 -9.95 6.13 0.26
C TYR A 278 -10.43 6.67 1.61
N PRO A 279 -10.42 5.87 2.68
CA PRO A 279 -10.78 6.33 4.02
C PRO A 279 -10.03 7.60 4.40
N SER A 280 -10.72 8.58 4.98
CA SER A 280 -10.22 9.94 5.24
C SER A 280 -9.82 10.76 4.00
N GLY A 281 -9.95 10.23 2.79
CA GLY A 281 -9.52 10.88 1.54
C GLY A 281 -8.01 11.03 1.37
N VAL A 282 -7.19 10.31 2.15
CA VAL A 282 -5.74 10.44 2.17
C VAL A 282 -5.07 9.07 2.26
N ILE A 283 -4.00 8.91 1.50
CA ILE A 283 -3.10 7.76 1.60
C ILE A 283 -1.66 8.22 1.76
N GLY A 284 -0.87 7.47 2.51
CA GLY A 284 0.56 7.71 2.71
C GLY A 284 1.45 6.77 1.93
N PHE A 285 2.69 7.22 1.78
CA PHE A 285 3.79 6.47 1.18
C PHE A 285 5.01 6.55 2.10
N LEU A 286 5.50 5.41 2.55
CA LEU A 286 6.78 5.33 3.23
C LEU A 286 7.87 5.12 2.19
N ILE A 287 8.79 6.08 2.10
CA ILE A 287 9.85 6.02 1.11
C ILE A 287 11.21 5.99 1.80
N CYS A 288 12.03 5.00 1.42
CA CYS A 288 13.31 4.72 2.06
C CYS A 288 14.41 4.50 1.04
N SER A 289 15.66 4.81 1.40
CA SER A 289 16.83 4.43 0.62
C SER A 289 17.81 3.58 1.42
N THR A 290 18.49 2.66 0.75
CA THR A 290 19.61 1.92 1.34
C THR A 290 20.85 2.79 1.44
N GLU A 291 21.85 2.34 2.23
CA GLU A 291 23.16 2.98 2.27
C GLU A 291 23.78 3.08 0.87
N GLY A 292 24.29 4.27 0.52
CA GLY A 292 24.83 4.55 -0.79
C GLY A 292 24.84 6.05 -1.13
N PRO A 293 24.81 6.41 -2.42
CA PRO A 293 24.64 7.80 -2.82
C PRO A 293 23.39 8.42 -2.17
N PRO A 294 23.47 9.65 -1.64
CA PRO A 294 22.32 10.33 -1.07
C PRO A 294 21.16 10.44 -2.06
N VAL A 295 19.95 10.16 -1.60
CA VAL A 295 18.71 10.33 -2.38
C VAL A 295 17.94 11.50 -1.82
N ASP A 296 17.69 12.51 -2.64
CA ASP A 296 16.76 13.60 -2.34
C ASP A 296 15.36 13.19 -2.79
N PHE A 297 14.52 12.80 -1.83
CA PHE A 297 13.15 12.41 -2.14
C PHE A 297 12.22 13.60 -2.35
N VAL A 298 12.57 14.78 -1.89
CA VAL A 298 11.70 15.97 -1.99
C VAL A 298 11.77 16.63 -3.37
N ASN A 299 12.96 16.61 -3.96
CA ASN A 299 13.18 17.27 -5.25
C ASN A 299 13.44 16.19 -6.32
N PRO A 300 12.53 15.99 -7.26
CA PRO A 300 12.71 14.99 -8.31
C PRO A 300 13.88 15.36 -9.22
N ILE A 301 14.86 14.47 -9.32
CA ILE A 301 16.06 14.67 -10.19
C ILE A 301 15.79 14.22 -11.62
N ASN A 302 14.78 13.38 -11.80
CA ASN A 302 14.42 12.80 -13.08
C ASN A 302 12.89 12.97 -13.33
N PRO A 303 12.43 14.23 -13.50
CA PRO A 303 10.99 14.51 -13.62
C PRO A 303 10.38 13.84 -14.83
N ILE A 304 9.25 13.14 -14.64
CA ILE A 304 8.57 12.37 -15.69
C ILE A 304 8.12 13.28 -16.85
N GLU A 305 7.75 14.51 -16.59
CA GLU A 305 7.31 15.49 -17.59
C GLU A 305 8.40 15.78 -18.63
N LYS A 306 9.70 15.58 -18.28
CA LYS A 306 10.82 15.69 -19.20
C LYS A 306 11.05 14.41 -20.01
N LEU A 307 10.50 13.28 -19.55
CA LEU A 307 10.67 11.97 -20.18
C LEU A 307 9.56 11.65 -21.18
N GLU A 308 8.41 12.30 -21.07
CA GLU A 308 7.19 12.00 -21.85
C GLU A 308 7.34 12.18 -23.37
N GLY A 309 8.31 12.94 -23.86
CA GLY A 309 8.57 13.07 -25.31
C GLY A 309 8.95 11.76 -26.02
N ALA A 310 9.22 10.68 -25.29
CA ALA A 310 9.74 9.42 -25.82
C ALA A 310 8.75 8.22 -25.66
N VAL A 311 7.60 8.38 -25.00
CA VAL A 311 6.77 7.24 -24.58
C VAL A 311 5.57 7.00 -25.48
N LYS A 312 5.38 5.75 -25.90
CA LYS A 312 4.26 5.27 -26.73
C LYS A 312 2.88 5.33 -26.05
N HIS A 313 2.81 5.58 -24.75
CA HIS A 313 1.54 5.64 -24.01
C HIS A 313 0.99 7.06 -24.09
N LYS A 314 -0.04 7.22 -24.91
CA LYS A 314 -0.70 8.51 -25.23
C LYS A 314 -1.52 9.12 -24.09
N ARG A 315 -1.47 8.57 -22.87
CA ARG A 315 -2.24 9.07 -21.74
C ARG A 315 -1.45 10.11 -20.96
N GLU A 316 -1.97 11.30 -20.83
CA GLU A 316 -1.43 12.37 -20.01
C GLU A 316 -1.44 11.97 -18.52
N LEU A 317 -0.46 12.45 -17.74
CA LEU A 317 -0.52 12.40 -16.29
C LEU A 317 -1.67 13.26 -15.81
N ARG A 318 -2.45 12.75 -14.88
CA ARG A 318 -3.67 13.42 -14.37
C ARG A 318 -3.45 14.03 -12.99
N PHE A 319 -2.50 13.53 -12.23
CA PHE A 319 -2.27 13.93 -10.84
C PHE A 319 -0.83 14.33 -10.57
N TYR A 320 0.13 13.50 -10.98
CA TYR A 320 1.54 13.73 -10.70
C TYR A 320 2.13 14.82 -11.60
N ASN A 321 2.92 15.69 -10.98
CA ASN A 321 3.89 16.60 -11.59
C ASN A 321 4.98 16.91 -10.55
N SER A 322 6.04 17.64 -10.95
CA SER A 322 7.16 17.94 -10.04
C SER A 322 6.76 18.74 -8.80
N GLU A 323 5.75 19.61 -8.89
CA GLU A 323 5.23 20.37 -7.76
C GLU A 323 4.46 19.48 -6.79
N MET A 324 3.60 18.60 -7.31
CA MET A 324 2.90 17.59 -6.52
C MET A 324 3.86 16.61 -5.86
N HIS A 325 4.94 16.23 -6.55
CA HIS A 325 6.01 15.42 -5.97
C HIS A 325 6.57 16.06 -4.71
N SER A 326 7.04 17.31 -4.81
CA SER A 326 7.62 18.02 -3.67
C SER A 326 6.58 18.30 -2.57
N ALA A 327 5.34 18.65 -2.95
CA ALA A 327 4.25 18.93 -2.01
C ALA A 327 3.85 17.70 -1.19
N ALA A 328 4.00 16.47 -1.74
CA ALA A 328 3.69 15.23 -1.03
C ALA A 328 4.48 15.06 0.28
N PHE A 329 5.64 15.71 0.42
CA PHE A 329 6.47 15.67 1.61
C PHE A 329 6.16 16.80 2.62
N ALA A 330 5.21 17.68 2.31
CA ALA A 330 4.74 18.72 3.22
C ALA A 330 3.80 18.12 4.27
N LEU A 331 4.32 17.79 5.45
CA LEU A 331 3.57 17.16 6.52
C LEU A 331 2.81 18.17 7.37
N PRO A 332 1.56 17.86 7.79
CA PRO A 332 0.84 18.60 8.81
C PRO A 332 1.63 18.69 10.13
N SER A 333 1.43 19.77 10.88
CA SER A 333 2.20 20.03 12.11
C SER A 333 2.07 18.94 13.16
N PHE A 334 0.91 18.28 13.27
CA PHE A 334 0.72 17.18 14.21
C PHE A 334 1.58 15.97 13.83
N LEU A 335 1.52 15.54 12.57
CA LEU A 335 2.28 14.39 12.08
C LEU A 335 3.80 14.67 12.12
N LYS A 336 4.19 15.88 11.72
CA LYS A 336 5.59 16.30 11.76
C LYS A 336 6.18 16.21 13.18
N ARG A 337 5.43 16.61 14.21
CA ARG A 337 5.85 16.44 15.61
C ARG A 337 6.00 14.99 15.99
N GLU A 338 5.04 14.15 15.64
CA GLU A 338 5.05 12.73 15.98
C GLU A 338 6.14 11.96 15.25
N VAL A 339 6.41 12.27 14.00
CA VAL A 339 7.50 11.67 13.22
C VAL A 339 8.88 12.14 13.71
N ILE A 340 9.03 13.41 14.14
CA ILE A 340 10.28 13.98 14.65
C ILE A 340 10.58 13.47 16.07
N LEU A 341 9.58 13.36 16.94
CA LEU A 341 9.78 12.83 18.31
C LEU A 341 10.39 11.43 18.32
N LEU A 342 10.20 10.66 17.25
CA LEU A 342 10.89 9.37 17.08
C LEU A 342 12.39 9.53 16.72
N GLN A 343 12.84 10.72 16.27
CA GLN A 343 14.26 10.98 15.99
C GLN A 343 15.05 11.22 17.29
N ASP A 344 14.40 11.83 18.30
CA ASP A 344 15.04 12.26 19.56
C ASP A 344 14.87 11.23 20.69
N SER A 345 14.12 10.16 20.49
CA SER A 345 13.96 9.09 21.49
C SER A 345 15.21 8.19 21.49
N PRO A 346 15.99 8.15 22.59
CA PRO A 346 17.12 7.21 22.69
C PRO A 346 16.61 5.78 22.54
N THR A 347 17.30 4.99 21.74
CA THR A 347 17.03 3.54 21.61
C THR A 347 16.97 2.88 22.98
N PRO A 348 16.12 1.84 23.19
CA PRO A 348 16.02 1.15 24.49
C PRO A 348 17.35 0.76 25.12
N ALA A 349 18.40 0.54 24.31
CA ALA A 349 19.76 0.26 24.79
C ALA A 349 20.45 1.47 25.45
N GLN A 350 20.03 2.71 25.20
CA GLN A 350 20.62 3.91 25.81
C GLN A 350 19.95 4.32 27.14
N ARG A 351 18.82 3.70 27.50
CA ARG A 351 18.13 3.97 28.79
C ARG A 351 18.72 3.23 29.99
N ILE A 352 19.71 2.34 29.79
CA ILE A 352 20.30 1.52 30.87
C ILE A 352 21.53 2.19 31.50
N CYS A 353 22.00 3.32 31.03
CA CYS A 353 23.21 3.97 31.57
C CYS A 353 23.00 5.26 32.36
N VAL A 354 21.79 5.56 32.86
CA VAL A 354 21.56 6.67 33.79
C VAL A 354 20.67 6.21 34.93
N SER A 355 21.27 5.54 35.89
CA SER A 355 20.74 5.38 37.26
C SER A 355 21.92 5.37 38.23
#